data_83742f979f7e9f891bdc8c94213745d6
#
_entry.id   83742f979f7e9f891bdc8c94213745d6
#
_cell.length_a   1.000
_cell.length_b   1.000
_cell.length_c   1.000
_cell.angle_alpha   90.00
_cell.angle_beta   90.00
_cell.angle_gamma   90.00
#
_symmetry.space_group_name_H-M   'P 1'
#
loop_
_entity.id
_entity.type
_entity.pdbx_description
1 polymer ?
#
loop_
_entity_poly.entity_id
_entity_poly.type
_entity_poly.pdbx_seq_one_letter_code
_entity_poly.pdbx_strand_id
1 'polypeptide(L)'
;MRLHLSLSLAILFALPGAAFAEEQCKFSEPRSLDLQLTGVKTVLFEVGSNDLHLTAAPGNGGRLSGRACAAHANLLKGLTITQKRVGDKLVVALAEDRPLRISIGESYSYLDLRGSVPDSMLVQFDLGSGDADISGAAAVSADVGSGDMAIRRTRGRVTAKVGSGDIELEDMGSLRVLSVGSGDLKARQIRGAADVGKVGSGDVTLRGVAGNVTLGTVGSGDVDIDDVQGNVSVDAVNSGALTVHKVRGDVGVARKGSGDIDVENVTGTTRVPADN
;
A
#
# COMPACT_ATOMS: atom_id res chain seq x y z
N MET A 1 61.31 -44.08 17.24
CA MET A 1 60.30 -43.72 16.26
C MET A 1 59.01 -43.51 17.02
N ARG A 2 58.70 -42.24 17.36
CA ARG A 2 57.49 -41.87 18.16
C ARG A 2 56.54 -41.16 17.22
N LEU A 3 55.36 -41.75 17.02
CA LEU A 3 54.27 -41.23 16.21
C LEU A 3 53.45 -40.29 17.08
N HIS A 4 53.40 -39.01 16.73
CA HIS A 4 52.47 -38.04 17.34
C HIS A 4 51.16 -38.01 16.55
N LEU A 5 50.08 -38.44 17.16
CA LEU A 5 48.72 -38.39 16.61
C LEU A 5 48.10 -37.06 17.04
N SER A 6 47.92 -36.12 16.10
CA SER A 6 47.27 -34.85 16.35
C SER A 6 45.76 -34.99 16.16
N LEU A 7 45.00 -34.83 17.22
CA LEU A 7 43.54 -34.87 17.23
C LEU A 7 43.01 -33.45 16.95
N SER A 8 42.51 -33.19 15.76
CA SER A 8 41.88 -31.90 15.41
C SER A 8 40.43 -31.91 15.85
N LEU A 9 40.10 -31.12 16.85
CA LEU A 9 38.74 -30.87 17.35
C LEU A 9 38.03 -29.82 16.45
N ALA A 10 37.10 -30.28 15.59
CA ALA A 10 36.26 -29.39 14.81
C ALA A 10 35.11 -28.88 15.68
N ILE A 11 35.14 -27.59 16.04
CA ILE A 11 34.04 -26.92 16.74
C ILE A 11 32.99 -26.53 15.70
N LEU A 12 31.84 -27.20 15.72
CA LEU A 12 30.67 -26.84 14.93
C LEU A 12 29.97 -25.63 15.59
N PHE A 13 30.12 -24.47 15.01
CA PHE A 13 29.30 -23.30 15.39
C PHE A 13 27.88 -23.50 14.84
N ALA A 14 26.94 -23.88 15.72
CA ALA A 14 25.52 -23.79 15.42
C ALA A 14 25.10 -22.30 15.46
N LEU A 15 24.80 -21.72 14.30
CA LEU A 15 24.15 -20.42 14.19
C LEU A 15 22.71 -20.55 14.77
N PRO A 16 22.31 -19.70 15.71
CA PRO A 16 20.90 -19.65 16.11
C PRO A 16 20.10 -19.14 14.91
N GLY A 17 19.27 -20.00 14.32
CA GLY A 17 18.26 -19.60 13.36
C GLY A 17 17.35 -18.56 14.03
N ALA A 18 17.25 -17.35 13.47
CA ALA A 18 16.24 -16.41 13.86
C ALA A 18 14.87 -17.06 13.60
N ALA A 19 14.24 -17.57 14.66
CA ALA A 19 12.83 -17.92 14.63
C ALA A 19 12.07 -16.61 14.44
N PHE A 20 11.61 -16.34 13.22
CA PHE A 20 10.54 -15.39 13.00
C PHE A 20 9.37 -15.90 13.83
N ALA A 21 8.91 -15.11 14.79
CA ALA A 21 7.71 -15.41 15.54
C ALA A 21 6.56 -15.44 14.50
N GLU A 22 6.20 -16.63 14.08
CA GLU A 22 4.98 -16.87 13.31
C GLU A 22 3.83 -16.47 14.23
N GLU A 23 3.06 -15.47 13.82
CA GLU A 23 1.91 -15.01 14.59
C GLU A 23 1.04 -16.22 14.94
N GLN A 24 0.89 -16.50 16.24
CA GLN A 24 0.38 -17.79 16.72
C GLN A 24 -1.13 -17.87 16.48
N CYS A 25 -1.48 -18.44 15.34
CA CYS A 25 -2.85 -18.81 15.00
C CYS A 25 -3.31 -20.01 15.85
N LYS A 26 -4.16 -19.77 16.86
CA LYS A 26 -4.58 -20.82 17.80
C LYS A 26 -5.46 -21.89 17.14
N PHE A 27 -6.38 -21.46 16.27
CA PHE A 27 -7.20 -22.35 15.45
C PHE A 27 -7.11 -21.90 14.01
N SER A 28 -6.84 -22.83 13.11
CA SER A 28 -6.64 -22.55 11.68
C SER A 28 -7.36 -23.57 10.81
N GLU A 29 -7.95 -23.07 9.73
CA GLU A 29 -8.53 -23.89 8.65
C GLU A 29 -8.09 -23.35 7.28
N PRO A 30 -7.79 -24.22 6.31
CA PRO A 30 -7.46 -23.79 4.96
C PRO A 30 -8.65 -23.12 4.29
N ARG A 31 -8.35 -22.11 3.46
CA ARG A 31 -9.33 -21.43 2.60
C ARG A 31 -8.76 -21.30 1.19
N SER A 32 -9.59 -21.50 0.18
CA SER A 32 -9.19 -21.25 -1.20
C SER A 32 -10.39 -20.90 -2.07
N LEU A 33 -10.15 -20.11 -3.13
CA LEU A 33 -11.14 -19.72 -4.12
C LEU A 33 -10.47 -19.58 -5.48
N ASP A 34 -10.99 -20.28 -6.50
CA ASP A 34 -10.62 -20.04 -7.90
C ASP A 34 -11.47 -18.87 -8.44
N LEU A 35 -10.79 -17.84 -8.94
CA LEU A 35 -11.45 -16.62 -9.41
C LEU A 35 -12.08 -16.83 -10.81
N GLN A 36 -13.34 -16.44 -10.96
CA GLN A 36 -14.10 -16.55 -12.22
C GLN A 36 -13.81 -15.32 -13.11
N LEU A 37 -12.67 -15.30 -13.79
CA LEU A 37 -12.15 -14.13 -14.50
C LEU A 37 -12.53 -14.05 -15.98
N THR A 38 -13.26 -15.02 -16.55
CA THR A 38 -13.66 -15.00 -17.97
C THR A 38 -14.49 -13.76 -18.30
N GLY A 39 -13.97 -12.88 -19.18
CA GLY A 39 -14.62 -11.63 -19.58
C GLY A 39 -14.69 -10.55 -18.49
N VAL A 40 -13.88 -10.68 -17.42
CA VAL A 40 -13.69 -9.68 -16.37
C VAL A 40 -12.57 -8.73 -16.78
N LYS A 41 -12.76 -7.44 -16.57
CA LYS A 41 -11.74 -6.39 -16.77
C LYS A 41 -11.19 -5.84 -15.47
N THR A 42 -12.01 -5.89 -14.42
CA THR A 42 -11.67 -5.32 -13.10
C THR A 42 -11.98 -6.33 -12.01
N VAL A 43 -11.05 -6.52 -11.09
CA VAL A 43 -11.31 -7.29 -9.86
C VAL A 43 -11.26 -6.32 -8.67
N LEU A 44 -12.33 -6.29 -7.89
CA LEU A 44 -12.40 -5.57 -6.61
C LEU A 44 -12.27 -6.57 -5.47
N PHE A 45 -11.31 -6.36 -4.60
CA PHE A 45 -11.16 -7.07 -3.33
C PHE A 45 -11.66 -6.19 -2.19
N GLU A 46 -12.74 -6.64 -1.54
CA GLU A 46 -13.22 -6.10 -0.28
C GLU A 46 -12.53 -6.87 0.84
N VAL A 47 -11.42 -6.31 1.35
CA VAL A 47 -10.49 -7.00 2.24
C VAL A 47 -10.93 -6.88 3.71
N GLY A 48 -11.50 -5.73 4.08
CA GLY A 48 -11.96 -5.48 5.46
C GLY A 48 -10.80 -5.47 6.46
N SER A 49 -10.86 -6.36 7.46
CA SER A 49 -9.83 -6.53 8.50
C SER A 49 -8.97 -7.77 8.28
N ASN A 50 -8.87 -8.24 7.05
CA ASN A 50 -8.12 -9.44 6.67
C ASN A 50 -6.82 -9.08 5.96
N ASP A 51 -5.95 -10.09 5.76
CA ASP A 51 -4.68 -9.93 5.08
C ASP A 51 -4.72 -10.55 3.68
N LEU A 52 -4.26 -9.79 2.68
CA LEU A 52 -4.31 -10.22 1.29
C LEU A 52 -3.04 -9.87 0.51
N HIS A 53 -2.31 -10.89 0.08
CA HIS A 53 -1.08 -10.77 -0.69
C HIS A 53 -1.27 -11.22 -2.13
N LEU A 54 -1.13 -10.32 -3.10
CA LEU A 54 -1.38 -10.60 -4.50
C LEU A 54 -0.14 -10.43 -5.38
N THR A 55 -0.03 -11.32 -6.34
CA THR A 55 0.91 -11.16 -7.47
C THR A 55 0.12 -11.13 -8.77
N ALA A 56 0.27 -10.07 -9.55
CA ALA A 56 -0.23 -10.03 -10.89
C ALA A 56 0.80 -10.63 -11.85
N ALA A 57 0.39 -11.64 -12.61
CA ALA A 57 1.25 -12.41 -13.51
C ALA A 57 0.55 -12.65 -14.86
N PRO A 58 1.32 -12.86 -15.94
CA PRO A 58 0.74 -13.25 -17.24
C PRO A 58 -0.13 -14.49 -17.12
N GLY A 59 -1.31 -14.46 -17.74
CA GLY A 59 -2.26 -15.57 -17.75
C GLY A 59 -3.71 -15.10 -17.69
N ASN A 60 -4.64 -16.06 -17.72
CA ASN A 60 -6.08 -15.79 -17.74
C ASN A 60 -6.80 -16.32 -16.48
N GLY A 61 -6.09 -16.94 -15.56
CA GLY A 61 -6.62 -17.50 -14.32
C GLY A 61 -6.18 -16.70 -13.10
N GLY A 62 -6.85 -16.94 -11.99
CA GLY A 62 -6.49 -16.42 -10.69
C GLY A 62 -7.00 -17.34 -9.59
N ARG A 63 -6.27 -17.39 -8.50
CA ARG A 63 -6.62 -18.19 -7.34
C ARG A 63 -6.19 -17.49 -6.06
N LEU A 64 -7.03 -17.55 -5.05
CA LEU A 64 -6.70 -17.25 -3.67
C LEU A 64 -6.52 -18.54 -2.89
N SER A 65 -5.55 -18.59 -2.02
CA SER A 65 -5.33 -19.68 -1.08
C SER A 65 -4.65 -19.17 0.19
N GLY A 66 -4.93 -19.81 1.30
CA GLY A 66 -4.38 -19.42 2.59
C GLY A 66 -5.16 -20.07 3.73
N ARG A 67 -5.34 -19.34 4.79
CA ARG A 67 -5.95 -19.84 6.02
C ARG A 67 -6.95 -18.84 6.63
N ALA A 68 -7.93 -19.36 7.30
CA ALA A 68 -8.71 -18.69 8.32
C ALA A 68 -8.00 -18.90 9.67
N CYS A 69 -7.84 -17.86 10.45
CA CYS A 69 -7.16 -17.86 11.73
C CYS A 69 -8.06 -17.26 12.81
N ALA A 70 -8.17 -17.91 13.99
CA ALA A 70 -9.02 -17.40 15.05
C ALA A 70 -8.55 -17.81 16.45
N ALA A 71 -8.88 -16.99 17.45
CA ALA A 71 -8.68 -17.31 18.87
C ALA A 71 -9.57 -18.46 19.36
N HIS A 72 -10.73 -18.69 18.71
CA HIS A 72 -11.68 -19.73 19.05
C HIS A 72 -12.16 -20.47 17.79
N ALA A 73 -12.26 -21.81 17.84
CA ALA A 73 -12.64 -22.65 16.71
C ALA A 73 -14.03 -22.30 16.10
N ASN A 74 -14.97 -21.85 16.92
CA ASN A 74 -16.29 -21.46 16.45
C ASN A 74 -16.31 -20.19 15.57
N LEU A 75 -15.29 -19.35 15.63
CA LEU A 75 -15.15 -18.15 14.81
C LEU A 75 -14.70 -18.48 13.37
N LEU A 76 -14.01 -19.60 13.15
CA LEU A 76 -13.53 -20.00 11.83
C LEU A 76 -14.65 -20.13 10.80
N LYS A 77 -15.86 -20.51 11.20
CA LYS A 77 -17.01 -20.67 10.31
C LYS A 77 -17.50 -19.35 9.71
N GLY A 78 -17.27 -18.23 10.43
CA GLY A 78 -17.61 -16.88 9.97
C GLY A 78 -16.60 -16.31 8.98
N LEU A 79 -15.41 -16.90 8.85
CA LEU A 79 -14.37 -16.45 7.94
C LEU A 79 -14.55 -17.09 6.56
N THR A 80 -15.11 -16.36 5.62
CA THR A 80 -15.48 -16.85 4.29
C THR A 80 -14.92 -15.99 3.18
N ILE A 81 -14.68 -16.61 2.02
CA ILE A 81 -14.29 -15.92 0.79
C ILE A 81 -15.43 -16.11 -0.20
N THR A 82 -16.00 -15.03 -0.68
CA THR A 82 -17.08 -15.08 -1.68
C THR A 82 -16.72 -14.29 -2.92
N GLN A 83 -17.34 -14.62 -4.06
CA GLN A 83 -17.19 -13.83 -5.26
C GLN A 83 -18.53 -13.60 -5.95
N LYS A 84 -18.71 -12.41 -6.52
CA LYS A 84 -19.90 -12.02 -7.27
C LYS A 84 -19.51 -11.20 -8.48
N ARG A 85 -20.07 -11.53 -9.62
CA ARG A 85 -19.88 -10.77 -10.86
C ARG A 85 -20.91 -9.65 -10.98
N VAL A 86 -20.45 -8.45 -11.31
CA VAL A 86 -21.27 -7.28 -11.61
C VAL A 86 -20.77 -6.66 -12.92
N GLY A 87 -21.42 -7.00 -14.04
CA GLY A 87 -20.97 -6.59 -15.37
C GLY A 87 -19.62 -7.20 -15.74
N ASP A 88 -18.62 -6.35 -16.01
CA ASP A 88 -17.23 -6.74 -16.29
C ASP A 88 -16.31 -6.65 -15.05
N LYS A 89 -16.90 -6.44 -13.87
CA LYS A 89 -16.22 -6.43 -12.57
C LYS A 89 -16.52 -7.71 -11.80
N LEU A 90 -15.49 -8.34 -11.24
CA LEU A 90 -15.58 -9.38 -10.22
C LEU A 90 -15.37 -8.75 -8.86
N VAL A 91 -16.31 -8.88 -7.94
CA VAL A 91 -16.19 -8.47 -6.55
C VAL A 91 -15.85 -9.72 -5.74
N VAL A 92 -14.74 -9.69 -5.03
CA VAL A 92 -14.28 -10.76 -4.12
C VAL A 92 -14.29 -10.20 -2.72
N ALA A 93 -15.16 -10.72 -1.86
CA ALA A 93 -15.29 -10.27 -0.49
C ALA A 93 -14.66 -11.28 0.48
N LEU A 94 -13.77 -10.78 1.33
CA LEU A 94 -13.21 -11.47 2.47
C LEU A 94 -14.09 -11.11 3.66
N ALA A 95 -15.07 -11.97 3.95
CA ALA A 95 -16.10 -11.68 4.94
C ALA A 95 -15.77 -12.29 6.29
N GLU A 96 -16.05 -11.53 7.34
CA GLU A 96 -16.03 -11.97 8.71
C GLU A 96 -17.43 -11.77 9.31
N ASP A 97 -18.14 -12.86 9.48
CA ASP A 97 -19.43 -12.87 10.20
C ASP A 97 -19.15 -13.07 11.70
N ARG A 98 -19.13 -11.96 12.43
CA ARG A 98 -18.98 -11.97 13.90
C ARG A 98 -20.34 -12.02 14.56
N PRO A 99 -20.73 -13.12 15.21
CA PRO A 99 -21.91 -13.08 16.06
C PRO A 99 -21.65 -12.09 17.20
N LEU A 100 -22.63 -11.21 17.44
CA LEU A 100 -22.62 -10.27 18.57
C LEU A 100 -22.58 -11.05 19.89
N ARG A 101 -21.39 -11.36 20.37
CA ARG A 101 -21.15 -11.94 21.69
C ARG A 101 -20.11 -11.11 22.41
N ILE A 102 -20.42 -10.74 23.63
CA ILE A 102 -19.43 -10.17 24.55
C ILE A 102 -18.46 -11.30 24.90
N SER A 103 -17.28 -11.29 24.31
CA SER A 103 -16.19 -12.21 24.61
C SER A 103 -15.30 -11.58 25.68
N ILE A 104 -15.13 -12.26 26.81
CA ILE A 104 -14.15 -11.88 27.84
C ILE A 104 -12.84 -12.62 27.49
N GLY A 105 -11.80 -11.87 27.09
CA GLY A 105 -10.48 -12.39 26.69
C GLY A 105 -10.07 -11.95 25.30
N GLU A 106 -8.90 -12.37 24.85
CA GLU A 106 -8.40 -12.09 23.49
C GLU A 106 -9.32 -12.74 22.45
N SER A 107 -9.84 -11.94 21.54
CA SER A 107 -10.70 -12.38 20.45
C SER A 107 -10.19 -11.78 19.15
N TYR A 108 -9.55 -12.61 18.33
CA TYR A 108 -9.16 -12.28 16.97
C TYR A 108 -9.73 -13.32 16.01
N SER A 109 -10.02 -12.89 14.80
CA SER A 109 -10.37 -13.75 13.68
C SER A 109 -10.08 -13.01 12.37
N TYR A 110 -9.33 -13.63 11.46
CA TYR A 110 -8.97 -13.03 10.18
C TYR A 110 -8.66 -14.12 9.14
N LEU A 111 -8.67 -13.71 7.88
CA LEU A 111 -8.16 -14.48 6.76
C LEU A 111 -6.77 -13.97 6.40
N ASP A 112 -5.80 -14.87 6.25
CA ASP A 112 -4.48 -14.62 5.69
C ASP A 112 -4.42 -15.33 4.34
N LEU A 113 -4.52 -14.58 3.26
CA LEU A 113 -4.66 -15.12 1.91
C LEU A 113 -3.56 -14.63 0.98
N ARG A 114 -3.11 -15.53 0.13
CA ARG A 114 -2.19 -15.23 -0.97
C ARG A 114 -2.82 -15.66 -2.28
N GLY A 115 -2.48 -14.95 -3.35
CA GLY A 115 -3.04 -15.31 -4.63
C GLY A 115 -2.43 -14.62 -5.83
N SER A 116 -3.01 -14.95 -6.97
CA SER A 116 -2.62 -14.35 -8.24
C SER A 116 -3.83 -13.85 -9.02
N VAL A 117 -3.59 -12.82 -9.82
CA VAL A 117 -4.54 -12.27 -10.80
C VAL A 117 -3.79 -12.03 -12.12
N PRO A 118 -4.50 -12.00 -13.29
CA PRO A 118 -3.89 -11.59 -14.53
C PRO A 118 -3.30 -10.17 -14.45
N ASP A 119 -2.10 -10.02 -14.97
CA ASP A 119 -1.37 -8.74 -14.95
C ASP A 119 -1.94 -7.68 -15.90
N SER A 120 -2.90 -8.04 -16.75
CA SER A 120 -3.61 -7.15 -17.68
C SER A 120 -4.83 -6.45 -17.08
N MET A 121 -5.21 -6.79 -15.85
CA MET A 121 -6.42 -6.27 -15.20
C MET A 121 -6.19 -5.00 -14.39
N LEU A 122 -7.27 -4.23 -14.21
CA LEU A 122 -7.38 -3.26 -13.12
C LEU A 122 -7.72 -4.01 -11.83
N VAL A 123 -6.88 -3.86 -10.82
CA VAL A 123 -7.14 -4.41 -9.48
C VAL A 123 -7.56 -3.29 -8.55
N GLN A 124 -8.67 -3.47 -7.87
CA GLN A 124 -9.21 -2.51 -6.90
C GLN A 124 -9.20 -3.13 -5.51
N PHE A 125 -8.89 -2.31 -4.50
CA PHE A 125 -8.92 -2.70 -3.09
C PHE A 125 -9.82 -1.76 -2.31
N ASP A 126 -10.65 -2.33 -1.46
CA ASP A 126 -11.32 -1.69 -0.34
C ASP A 126 -10.78 -2.35 0.93
N LEU A 127 -9.81 -1.66 1.56
CA LEU A 127 -9.07 -2.14 2.72
C LEU A 127 -9.54 -1.41 3.96
N GLY A 128 -10.03 -2.16 4.94
CA GLY A 128 -10.45 -1.62 6.23
C GLY A 128 -9.27 -1.39 7.17
N SER A 129 -8.98 -2.38 8.02
CA SER A 129 -7.91 -2.35 9.03
C SER A 129 -6.97 -3.56 8.96
N GLY A 130 -7.10 -4.41 7.96
CA GLY A 130 -6.13 -5.47 7.64
C GLY A 130 -5.03 -4.95 6.73
N ASP A 131 -4.15 -5.83 6.28
CA ASP A 131 -3.02 -5.50 5.45
C ASP A 131 -3.16 -6.05 4.04
N ALA A 132 -2.67 -5.32 3.04
CA ALA A 132 -2.68 -5.81 1.68
C ALA A 132 -1.43 -5.44 0.90
N ASP A 133 -0.99 -6.33 0.01
CA ASP A 133 0.02 -5.99 -0.98
C ASP A 133 -0.31 -6.52 -2.37
N ILE A 134 0.18 -5.80 -3.39
CA ILE A 134 0.12 -6.24 -4.78
C ILE A 134 1.36 -5.85 -5.56
N SER A 135 1.77 -6.72 -6.46
CA SER A 135 2.89 -6.48 -7.35
C SER A 135 2.59 -6.89 -8.79
N GLY A 136 2.99 -6.07 -9.78
CA GLY A 136 2.99 -6.40 -11.20
C GLY A 136 1.72 -6.07 -11.99
N ALA A 137 0.72 -5.42 -11.40
CA ALA A 137 -0.57 -5.14 -12.04
C ALA A 137 -0.48 -4.12 -13.20
N ALA A 138 -1.47 -4.16 -14.12
CA ALA A 138 -1.62 -3.14 -15.16
C ALA A 138 -1.96 -1.78 -14.57
N ALA A 139 -2.91 -1.75 -13.64
CA ALA A 139 -3.32 -0.55 -12.89
C ALA A 139 -3.90 -0.99 -11.55
N VAL A 140 -3.80 -0.12 -10.54
CA VAL A 140 -4.33 -0.38 -9.19
C VAL A 140 -5.14 0.82 -8.71
N SER A 141 -6.25 0.56 -8.03
CA SER A 141 -7.00 1.57 -7.28
C SER A 141 -7.20 1.07 -5.85
N ALA A 142 -6.79 1.85 -4.86
CA ALA A 142 -6.86 1.49 -3.46
C ALA A 142 -7.61 2.56 -2.64
N ASP A 143 -8.58 2.14 -1.86
CA ASP A 143 -9.19 2.90 -0.76
C ASP A 143 -8.74 2.21 0.54
N VAL A 144 -7.85 2.89 1.28
CA VAL A 144 -7.22 2.36 2.50
C VAL A 144 -7.81 3.08 3.70
N GLY A 145 -8.43 2.34 4.60
CA GLY A 145 -9.02 2.84 5.84
C GLY A 145 -7.98 3.11 6.92
N SER A 146 -7.68 2.08 7.72
CA SER A 146 -6.75 2.15 8.86
C SER A 146 -5.65 1.08 8.81
N GLY A 147 -5.69 0.17 7.84
CA GLY A 147 -4.67 -0.85 7.61
C GLY A 147 -3.55 -0.35 6.70
N ASP A 148 -2.60 -1.20 6.42
CA ASP A 148 -1.42 -0.87 5.64
C ASP A 148 -1.44 -1.51 4.25
N MET A 149 -1.00 -0.77 3.24
CA MET A 149 -0.98 -1.28 1.88
C MET A 149 0.35 -1.02 1.15
N ALA A 150 0.84 -2.04 0.45
CA ALA A 150 2.00 -1.90 -0.41
C ALA A 150 1.65 -2.21 -1.88
N ILE A 151 1.96 -1.29 -2.81
CA ILE A 151 1.76 -1.48 -4.25
C ILE A 151 3.09 -1.33 -4.97
N ARG A 152 3.50 -2.36 -5.71
CA ARG A 152 4.80 -2.38 -6.38
C ARG A 152 4.69 -2.77 -7.86
N ARG A 153 5.56 -2.21 -8.70
CA ARG A 153 5.70 -2.55 -10.13
C ARG A 153 4.39 -2.47 -10.92
N THR A 154 3.64 -1.37 -10.75
CA THR A 154 2.42 -1.12 -11.52
C THR A 154 2.78 -0.45 -12.85
N ARG A 155 2.41 -1.07 -13.99
CA ARG A 155 2.76 -0.53 -15.31
C ARG A 155 2.07 0.80 -15.63
N GLY A 156 0.81 0.92 -15.29
CA GLY A 156 -0.02 2.09 -15.52
C GLY A 156 -0.20 2.95 -14.28
N ARG A 157 -1.42 3.45 -14.12
CA ARG A 157 -1.76 4.35 -13.03
C ARG A 157 -2.04 3.60 -11.72
N VAL A 158 -1.54 4.16 -10.63
CA VAL A 158 -2.03 3.89 -9.28
C VAL A 158 -2.95 5.05 -8.87
N THR A 159 -4.16 4.72 -8.41
CA THR A 159 -5.08 5.67 -7.76
C THR A 159 -5.23 5.27 -6.31
N ALA A 160 -5.00 6.20 -5.39
CA ALA A 160 -5.03 5.92 -3.95
C ALA A 160 -5.91 6.93 -3.20
N LYS A 161 -6.57 6.46 -2.16
CA LYS A 161 -7.17 7.25 -1.10
C LYS A 161 -6.77 6.62 0.22
N VAL A 162 -6.31 7.43 1.17
CA VAL A 162 -5.80 6.99 2.47
C VAL A 162 -6.59 7.67 3.57
N GLY A 163 -7.09 6.88 4.50
CA GLY A 163 -7.75 7.34 5.72
C GLY A 163 -6.75 7.63 6.84
N SER A 164 -6.52 6.64 7.71
CA SER A 164 -5.62 6.72 8.86
C SER A 164 -4.51 5.65 8.83
N GLY A 165 -4.57 4.72 7.90
CA GLY A 165 -3.51 3.72 7.65
C GLY A 165 -2.44 4.26 6.71
N ASP A 166 -1.48 3.43 6.36
CA ASP A 166 -0.33 3.82 5.56
C ASP A 166 -0.34 3.15 4.18
N ILE A 167 0.24 3.84 3.20
CA ILE A 167 0.41 3.27 1.87
C ILE A 167 1.82 3.49 1.32
N GLU A 168 2.47 2.39 0.93
CA GLU A 168 3.76 2.40 0.24
C GLU A 168 3.58 2.07 -1.24
N LEU A 169 4.06 2.95 -2.11
CA LEU A 169 3.97 2.86 -3.56
C LEU A 169 5.35 2.86 -4.19
N GLU A 170 5.64 1.86 -5.03
CA GLU A 170 6.95 1.76 -5.68
C GLU A 170 6.85 1.33 -7.14
N ASP A 171 7.55 2.04 -8.02
CA ASP A 171 7.66 1.75 -9.45
C ASP A 171 6.30 1.70 -10.16
N MET A 172 5.75 2.85 -10.49
CA MET A 172 4.47 2.97 -11.18
C MET A 172 4.53 3.88 -12.40
N GLY A 173 3.56 3.69 -13.32
CA GLY A 173 3.44 4.53 -14.52
C GLY A 173 3.07 5.98 -14.18
N SER A 174 2.06 6.18 -13.38
CA SER A 174 1.64 7.51 -12.86
C SER A 174 0.89 7.34 -11.54
N LEU A 175 0.81 8.42 -10.78
CA LEU A 175 0.14 8.43 -9.48
C LEU A 175 -1.02 9.43 -9.46
N ARG A 176 -2.16 9.02 -8.91
CA ARG A 176 -3.25 9.90 -8.53
C ARG A 176 -3.70 9.60 -7.10
N VAL A 177 -3.46 10.53 -6.20
CA VAL A 177 -3.94 10.46 -4.82
C VAL A 177 -5.18 11.34 -4.70
N LEU A 178 -6.30 10.78 -4.30
CA LEU A 178 -7.55 11.53 -4.12
C LEU A 178 -7.50 12.36 -2.84
N SER A 179 -7.11 11.72 -1.74
CA SER A 179 -6.87 12.37 -0.46
C SER A 179 -6.01 11.48 0.45
N VAL A 180 -5.29 12.13 1.36
CA VAL A 180 -4.63 11.52 2.53
C VAL A 180 -5.25 12.17 3.77
N GLY A 181 -5.78 11.36 4.68
CA GLY A 181 -6.42 11.81 5.92
C GLY A 181 -5.42 12.11 7.02
N SER A 182 -5.21 11.14 7.91
CA SER A 182 -4.25 11.21 9.04
C SER A 182 -3.15 10.16 8.96
N GLY A 183 -3.23 9.23 8.02
CA GLY A 183 -2.18 8.25 7.72
C GLY A 183 -1.18 8.79 6.71
N ASP A 184 -0.18 7.99 6.36
CA ASP A 184 0.93 8.39 5.52
C ASP A 184 0.89 7.79 4.12
N LEU A 185 1.43 8.53 3.16
CA LEU A 185 1.66 8.04 1.80
C LEU A 185 3.13 8.23 1.41
N LYS A 186 3.80 7.13 1.08
CA LYS A 186 5.16 7.14 0.55
C LYS A 186 5.18 6.58 -0.87
N ALA A 187 5.56 7.40 -1.85
CA ALA A 187 5.66 7.00 -3.25
C ALA A 187 7.03 7.28 -3.83
N ARG A 188 7.58 6.28 -4.54
CA ARG A 188 8.90 6.39 -5.18
C ARG A 188 8.89 5.78 -6.58
N GLN A 189 9.77 6.31 -7.46
CA GLN A 189 9.93 5.85 -8.84
C GLN A 189 8.63 5.95 -9.66
N ILE A 190 8.11 7.17 -9.79
CA ILE A 190 6.93 7.49 -10.60
C ILE A 190 7.39 7.88 -12.00
N ARG A 191 7.16 7.00 -12.99
CA ARG A 191 7.63 7.19 -14.38
C ARG A 191 6.89 8.28 -15.15
N GLY A 192 5.76 8.76 -14.68
CA GLY A 192 4.96 9.83 -15.27
C GLY A 192 4.65 10.91 -14.24
N ALA A 193 3.46 11.51 -14.36
CA ALA A 193 3.02 12.56 -13.45
C ALA A 193 2.47 12.02 -12.12
N ALA A 194 2.57 12.85 -11.08
CA ALA A 194 1.93 12.64 -9.79
C ALA A 194 0.91 13.77 -9.53
N ASP A 195 -0.34 13.38 -9.27
CA ASP A 195 -1.45 14.26 -8.94
C ASP A 195 -1.95 13.91 -7.54
N VAL A 196 -1.76 14.83 -6.59
CA VAL A 196 -2.16 14.68 -5.19
C VAL A 196 -3.22 15.70 -4.86
N GLY A 197 -4.41 15.26 -4.47
CA GLY A 197 -5.54 16.11 -4.15
C GLY A 197 -5.37 16.80 -2.78
N LYS A 198 -6.08 16.33 -1.77
CA LYS A 198 -6.03 16.92 -0.42
C LYS A 198 -5.18 16.09 0.52
N VAL A 199 -4.25 16.74 1.24
CA VAL A 199 -3.52 16.18 2.39
C VAL A 199 -4.11 16.81 3.66
N GLY A 200 -4.55 15.97 4.58
CA GLY A 200 -5.18 16.39 5.85
C GLY A 200 -4.14 16.68 6.93
N SER A 201 -3.95 15.73 7.84
CA SER A 201 -2.97 15.80 8.95
C SER A 201 -1.89 14.72 8.85
N GLY A 202 -2.00 13.81 7.91
CA GLY A 202 -0.98 12.80 7.61
C GLY A 202 0.06 13.33 6.64
N ASP A 203 1.09 12.55 6.36
CA ASP A 203 2.24 12.98 5.60
C ASP A 203 2.28 12.36 4.19
N VAL A 204 2.86 13.10 3.25
CA VAL A 204 3.06 12.62 1.88
C VAL A 204 4.52 12.77 1.47
N THR A 205 5.16 11.69 1.10
CA THR A 205 6.51 11.70 0.52
C THR A 205 6.47 11.23 -0.93
N LEU A 206 6.95 12.08 -1.86
CA LEU A 206 7.11 11.75 -3.28
C LEU A 206 8.59 11.81 -3.66
N ARG A 207 9.14 10.72 -4.21
CA ARG A 207 10.56 10.67 -4.62
C ARG A 207 10.74 10.08 -6.02
N GLY A 208 11.51 10.77 -6.85
CA GLY A 208 11.82 10.31 -8.20
C GLY A 208 10.61 10.35 -9.13
N VAL A 209 10.10 11.54 -9.45
CA VAL A 209 8.97 11.78 -10.35
C VAL A 209 9.49 12.23 -11.71
N ALA A 210 9.27 11.43 -12.75
CA ALA A 210 9.74 11.76 -14.10
C ALA A 210 8.84 12.81 -14.82
N GLY A 211 7.60 12.99 -14.38
CA GLY A 211 6.66 13.98 -14.90
C GLY A 211 6.48 15.18 -13.97
N ASN A 212 5.36 15.89 -14.17
CA ASN A 212 4.97 16.99 -13.30
C ASN A 212 4.34 16.47 -12.00
N VAL A 213 4.46 17.27 -10.93
CA VAL A 213 3.74 17.07 -9.68
C VAL A 213 2.69 18.18 -9.56
N THR A 214 1.44 17.79 -9.33
CA THR A 214 0.36 18.70 -8.97
C THR A 214 -0.11 18.35 -7.56
N LEU A 215 -0.10 19.31 -6.66
CA LEU A 215 -0.55 19.15 -5.28
C LEU A 215 -1.69 20.13 -5.01
N GLY A 216 -2.81 19.65 -4.56
CA GLY A 216 -3.94 20.49 -4.17
C GLY A 216 -3.69 21.22 -2.86
N THR A 217 -4.38 20.83 -1.80
CA THR A 217 -4.28 21.53 -0.51
C THR A 217 -3.56 20.68 0.53
N VAL A 218 -2.55 21.26 1.17
CA VAL A 218 -1.90 20.72 2.38
C VAL A 218 -2.58 21.35 3.61
N GLY A 219 -3.13 20.52 4.47
CA GLY A 219 -3.80 20.92 5.71
C GLY A 219 -2.83 21.24 6.83
N SER A 220 -2.62 20.27 7.73
CA SER A 220 -1.72 20.36 8.89
C SER A 220 -0.61 19.30 8.86
N GLY A 221 -0.64 18.37 7.92
CA GLY A 221 0.41 17.37 7.68
C GLY A 221 1.53 17.93 6.83
N ASP A 222 2.57 17.13 6.61
CA ASP A 222 3.76 17.55 5.91
C ASP A 222 3.86 16.87 4.52
N VAL A 223 4.40 17.60 3.55
CA VAL A 223 4.63 17.09 2.19
C VAL A 223 6.09 17.28 1.82
N ASP A 224 6.75 16.16 1.49
CA ASP A 224 8.14 16.12 1.02
C ASP A 224 8.19 15.64 -0.44
N ILE A 225 8.72 16.48 -1.33
CA ILE A 225 8.85 16.22 -2.77
C ILE A 225 10.33 16.32 -3.16
N ASP A 226 10.93 15.19 -3.56
CA ASP A 226 12.35 15.13 -3.94
C ASP A 226 12.53 14.49 -5.32
N ASP A 227 13.47 15.04 -6.12
CA ASP A 227 13.86 14.58 -7.45
C ASP A 227 12.70 14.54 -8.46
N VAL A 228 12.28 15.72 -8.91
CA VAL A 228 11.24 15.92 -9.94
C VAL A 228 11.86 16.40 -11.25
N GLN A 229 11.60 15.68 -12.35
CA GLN A 229 12.09 16.05 -13.67
C GLN A 229 11.21 17.11 -14.36
N GLY A 230 9.94 17.22 -13.98
CA GLY A 230 8.97 18.20 -14.47
C GLY A 230 8.80 19.40 -13.54
N ASN A 231 7.64 20.03 -13.62
CA ASN A 231 7.25 21.15 -12.78
C ASN A 231 6.54 20.67 -11.51
N VAL A 232 6.60 21.47 -10.44
CA VAL A 232 5.81 21.29 -9.21
C VAL A 232 4.82 22.45 -9.09
N SER A 233 3.53 22.14 -8.99
CA SER A 233 2.46 23.14 -8.81
C SER A 233 1.64 22.78 -7.57
N VAL A 234 1.54 23.72 -6.62
CA VAL A 234 0.83 23.55 -5.36
C VAL A 234 -0.25 24.63 -5.24
N ASP A 235 -1.49 24.20 -4.97
CA ASP A 235 -2.61 25.14 -4.84
C ASP A 235 -2.58 25.88 -3.51
N ALA A 236 -2.43 25.17 -2.37
CA ALA A 236 -2.39 25.83 -1.07
C ALA A 236 -1.61 25.01 -0.02
N VAL A 237 -0.85 25.72 0.83
CA VAL A 237 -0.27 25.18 2.07
C VAL A 237 -0.87 25.96 3.23
N ASN A 238 -1.65 25.29 4.10
CA ASN A 238 -2.36 25.97 5.18
C ASN A 238 -1.50 26.09 6.46
N SER A 239 -1.40 25.03 7.26
CA SER A 239 -0.69 25.04 8.55
C SER A 239 0.42 24.00 8.63
N GLY A 240 0.48 23.05 7.70
CA GLY A 240 1.55 22.05 7.60
C GLY A 240 2.78 22.57 6.89
N ALA A 241 3.72 21.69 6.59
CA ALA A 241 4.94 22.05 5.89
C ALA A 241 4.98 21.47 4.47
N LEU A 242 5.62 22.20 3.55
CA LEU A 242 5.95 21.76 2.21
C LEU A 242 7.45 21.87 2.00
N THR A 243 8.12 20.76 1.78
CA THR A 243 9.53 20.72 1.39
C THR A 243 9.62 20.24 -0.06
N VAL A 244 10.28 21.02 -0.91
CA VAL A 244 10.50 20.69 -2.31
C VAL A 244 11.99 20.78 -2.63
N HIS A 245 12.54 19.67 -3.07
CA HIS A 245 13.98 19.59 -3.29
C HIS A 245 14.30 18.94 -4.65
N LYS A 246 15.35 19.42 -5.36
CA LYS A 246 15.81 18.91 -6.66
C LYS A 246 14.74 18.87 -7.75
N VAL A 247 14.27 20.03 -8.20
CA VAL A 247 13.32 20.16 -9.31
C VAL A 247 14.01 20.70 -10.55
N ARG A 248 13.86 20.00 -11.70
CA ARG A 248 14.40 20.50 -12.98
C ARG A 248 13.53 21.56 -13.62
N GLY A 249 12.22 21.49 -13.43
CA GLY A 249 11.26 22.48 -13.93
C GLY A 249 11.05 23.65 -12.99
N ASP A 250 9.89 24.28 -13.13
CA ASP A 250 9.44 25.39 -12.28
C ASP A 250 8.74 24.88 -11.02
N VAL A 251 8.82 25.63 -9.93
CA VAL A 251 8.04 25.42 -8.70
C VAL A 251 7.12 26.61 -8.47
N GLY A 252 5.82 26.35 -8.33
CA GLY A 252 4.81 27.36 -8.05
C GLY A 252 3.89 26.97 -6.90
N VAL A 253 3.76 27.85 -5.90
CA VAL A 253 2.77 27.75 -4.83
C VAL A 253 1.81 28.92 -4.96
N ALA A 254 0.50 28.65 -5.07
CA ALA A 254 -0.47 29.71 -5.31
C ALA A 254 -0.89 30.43 -4.02
N ARG A 255 -0.97 29.72 -2.89
CA ARG A 255 -1.42 30.28 -1.60
C ARG A 255 -0.62 29.70 -0.44
N LYS A 256 -0.26 30.54 0.53
CA LYS A 256 0.38 30.17 1.79
C LYS A 256 -0.45 30.67 2.96
N GLY A 257 -0.76 29.82 3.90
CA GLY A 257 -1.33 30.14 5.21
C GLY A 257 -0.24 30.36 6.26
N SER A 258 -0.39 29.77 7.45
CA SER A 258 0.60 29.86 8.54
C SER A 258 1.67 28.74 8.49
N GLY A 259 1.59 27.85 7.51
CA GLY A 259 2.54 26.74 7.36
C GLY A 259 3.87 27.17 6.74
N ASP A 260 4.84 26.26 6.75
CA ASP A 260 6.18 26.51 6.24
C ASP A 260 6.35 25.99 4.81
N ILE A 261 7.11 26.71 3.99
CA ILE A 261 7.45 26.30 2.63
C ILE A 261 8.96 26.43 2.45
N ASP A 262 9.61 25.30 2.21
CA ASP A 262 11.03 25.24 1.89
C ASP A 262 11.23 24.70 0.47
N VAL A 263 11.93 25.47 -0.37
CA VAL A 263 12.17 25.12 -1.78
C VAL A 263 13.63 25.30 -2.11
N GLU A 264 14.31 24.18 -2.39
CA GLU A 264 15.73 24.16 -2.66
C GLU A 264 16.09 23.42 -3.96
N ASN A 265 17.21 23.84 -4.57
CA ASN A 265 17.78 23.14 -5.73
C ASN A 265 16.82 23.05 -6.94
N VAL A 266 16.19 24.16 -7.28
CA VAL A 266 15.30 24.31 -8.46
C VAL A 266 16.11 24.87 -9.64
N THR A 267 16.05 24.19 -10.78
CA THR A 267 16.72 24.67 -12.00
C THR A 267 15.88 25.75 -12.71
N GLY A 268 14.58 25.64 -12.67
CA GLY A 268 13.64 26.60 -13.24
C GLY A 268 13.31 27.80 -12.33
N THR A 269 12.15 28.37 -12.51
CA THR A 269 11.67 29.51 -11.73
C THR A 269 10.93 29.05 -10.47
N THR A 270 11.21 29.71 -9.34
CA THR A 270 10.47 29.50 -8.09
C THR A 270 9.53 30.69 -7.85
N ARG A 271 8.25 30.41 -7.62
CA ARG A 271 7.21 31.39 -7.25
C ARG A 271 6.48 30.91 -6.02
N VAL A 272 6.82 31.48 -4.87
CA VAL A 272 6.22 31.19 -3.56
C VAL A 272 5.68 32.48 -2.99
N PRO A 273 4.46 32.51 -2.41
CA PRO A 273 3.95 33.70 -1.74
C PRO A 273 4.89 34.15 -0.62
N ALA A 274 5.07 35.44 -0.47
CA ALA A 274 5.83 36.01 0.66
C ALA A 274 5.11 35.74 1.99
N ASP A 275 5.86 35.68 3.06
CA ASP A 275 5.30 35.64 4.42
C ASP A 275 4.53 36.93 4.70
N ASN A 276 3.26 36.76 5.16
CA ASN A 276 2.41 37.89 5.58
C ASN A 276 2.71 38.31 7.01
#